data_6d55e9eca538cd80b21c2f5a40350b78
#
_entry.id   6d55e9eca538cd80b21c2f5a40350b78
#
_cell.length_a   1.000
_cell.length_b   1.000
_cell.length_c   1.000
_cell.angle_alpha   90.00
_cell.angle_beta   90.00
_cell.angle_gamma   90.00
#
_symmetry.space_group_name_H-M   'P 1'
#
loop_
_entity.id
_entity.type
_entity.pdbx_description
1 polymer ?
#
loop_
_entity_poly.entity_id
_entity_poly.type
_entity_poly.pdbx_seq_one_letter_code
_entity_poly.pdbx_strand_id
1 'polypeptide(L)'
;MRDRKRRQDDIAVYLEDKEYTANTYVMKCFSITMVLYLITVILNVLGIFIVDQGLMRGGFLPSAVIYIIVYLVTRKVSLSDTRVKYFVLSGIILVYTIIGVTLTYHAVLLSVLPFLYATIYSSKRVMNYVYILTAVSTVVVVYGGYYLGLCDANMALLTSGKLQDYVVDGVFQLTLINPNPEVS
;
A
#
# COMPACT_ATOMS: atom_id res chain seq x y z
N MET A 1 -5.22 48.42 8.55
CA MET A 1 -4.62 47.70 7.41
C MET A 1 -3.43 46.82 7.85
N ARG A 2 -2.58 47.28 8.74
CA ARG A 2 -1.38 46.57 9.28
C ARG A 2 -1.72 45.30 10.08
N ASP A 3 -2.76 45.33 10.92
CA ASP A 3 -3.18 44.17 11.75
C ASP A 3 -3.76 43.01 10.91
N ARG A 4 -4.43 43.34 9.79
CA ARG A 4 -4.98 42.31 8.91
C ARG A 4 -3.86 41.52 8.16
N LYS A 5 -2.80 42.23 7.77
CA LYS A 5 -1.63 41.64 7.14
C LYS A 5 -0.87 40.74 8.10
N ARG A 6 -0.63 41.22 9.33
CA ARG A 6 0.03 40.46 10.40
C ARG A 6 -0.73 39.17 10.72
N ARG A 7 -2.05 39.24 10.83
CA ARG A 7 -2.89 38.04 11.06
C ARG A 7 -2.86 37.05 9.88
N GLN A 8 -2.74 37.50 8.65
CA GLN A 8 -2.60 36.64 7.47
C GLN A 8 -1.23 35.94 7.46
N ASP A 9 -0.17 36.65 7.82
CA ASP A 9 1.19 36.10 7.89
C ASP A 9 1.28 35.04 9.01
N ASP A 10 0.69 35.28 10.18
CA ASP A 10 0.64 34.32 11.29
C ASP A 10 -0.13 33.03 10.91
N ILE A 11 -1.25 33.15 10.17
CA ILE A 11 -2.02 32.01 9.69
C ILE A 11 -1.22 31.23 8.65
N ALA A 12 -0.50 31.89 7.74
CA ALA A 12 0.31 31.23 6.74
C ALA A 12 1.42 30.39 7.38
N VAL A 13 2.14 30.96 8.34
CA VAL A 13 3.19 30.25 9.12
C VAL A 13 2.61 29.03 9.85
N TYR A 14 1.45 29.19 10.48
CA TYR A 14 0.78 28.08 11.18
C TYR A 14 0.38 26.94 10.22
N LEU A 15 -0.12 27.27 9.03
CA LEU A 15 -0.49 26.28 8.03
C LEU A 15 0.73 25.54 7.47
N GLU A 16 1.83 26.24 7.23
CA GLU A 16 3.11 25.64 6.81
C GLU A 16 3.66 24.64 7.85
N ASP A 17 3.67 25.03 9.12
CA ASP A 17 4.13 24.17 10.22
C ASP A 17 3.25 22.93 10.37
N LYS A 18 1.94 23.10 10.23
CA LYS A 18 0.97 21.98 10.23
C LYS A 18 1.20 21.01 9.07
N GLU A 19 1.41 21.51 7.85
CA GLU A 19 1.70 20.65 6.68
C GLU A 19 3.04 19.93 6.84
N TYR A 20 4.07 20.63 7.32
CA TYR A 20 5.38 20.02 7.59
C TYR A 20 5.28 18.89 8.60
N THR A 21 4.59 19.12 9.72
CA THR A 21 4.41 18.12 10.79
C THR A 21 3.64 16.90 10.26
N ALA A 22 2.54 17.11 9.51
CA ALA A 22 1.73 16.05 8.94
C ALA A 22 2.53 15.22 7.94
N ASN A 23 3.22 15.86 6.99
CA ASN A 23 4.04 15.17 5.98
C ASN A 23 5.18 14.38 6.63
N THR A 24 5.83 14.95 7.65
CA THR A 24 6.89 14.25 8.40
C THR A 24 6.37 13.02 9.12
N TYR A 25 5.20 13.12 9.74
CA TYR A 25 4.58 11.98 10.43
C TYR A 25 4.20 10.86 9.44
N VAL A 26 3.54 11.21 8.34
CA VAL A 26 3.13 10.24 7.31
C VAL A 26 4.35 9.56 6.69
N MET A 27 5.44 10.29 6.44
CA MET A 27 6.70 9.72 5.95
C MET A 27 7.35 8.76 6.96
N LYS A 28 7.30 9.05 8.26
CA LYS A 28 7.76 8.12 9.30
C LYS A 28 6.93 6.84 9.31
N CYS A 29 5.61 6.94 9.24
CA CYS A 29 4.72 5.78 9.16
C CYS A 29 4.99 4.96 7.90
N PHE A 30 5.21 5.60 6.76
CA PHE A 30 5.59 4.91 5.52
C PHE A 30 6.93 4.16 5.66
N SER A 31 7.93 4.79 6.28
CA SER A 31 9.22 4.14 6.56
C SER A 31 9.06 2.92 7.47
N ILE A 32 8.25 3.02 8.52
CA ILE A 32 7.94 1.89 9.41
C ILE A 32 7.28 0.75 8.63
N THR A 33 6.32 1.05 7.76
CA THR A 33 5.67 0.04 6.90
C THR A 33 6.68 -0.67 6.02
N MET A 34 7.62 0.05 5.41
CA MET A 34 8.66 -0.56 4.57
C MET A 34 9.63 -1.43 5.37
N VAL A 35 9.96 -1.04 6.60
CA VAL A 35 10.78 -1.86 7.51
C VAL A 35 10.04 -3.15 7.89
N LEU A 36 8.75 -3.05 8.22
CA LEU A 36 7.92 -4.24 8.51
C LEU A 36 7.82 -5.16 7.29
N TYR A 37 7.68 -4.60 6.09
CA TYR A 37 7.66 -5.39 4.86
C TYR A 37 9.01 -6.10 4.64
N LEU A 38 10.14 -5.42 4.87
CA LEU A 38 11.47 -6.04 4.81
C LEU A 38 11.60 -7.19 5.81
N ILE A 39 11.12 -7.01 7.05
CA ILE A 39 11.11 -8.08 8.05
C ILE A 39 10.28 -9.28 7.54
N THR A 40 9.11 -9.03 6.95
CA THR A 40 8.27 -10.10 6.37
C THR A 40 8.99 -10.86 5.26
N VAL A 41 9.75 -10.15 4.40
CA VAL A 41 10.59 -10.79 3.36
C VAL A 41 11.67 -11.66 3.99
N ILE A 42 12.33 -11.18 5.05
CA ILE A 42 13.35 -11.97 5.77
C ILE A 42 12.71 -13.23 6.39
N LEU A 43 11.55 -13.12 7.02
CA LEU A 43 10.82 -14.24 7.58
C LEU A 43 10.41 -15.26 6.50
N ASN A 44 10.07 -14.78 5.29
CA ASN A 44 9.78 -15.64 4.16
C ASN A 44 11.03 -16.41 3.70
N VAL A 45 12.17 -15.74 3.59
CA VAL A 45 13.46 -16.40 3.24
C VAL A 45 13.87 -17.44 4.29
N LEU A 46 13.56 -17.20 5.55
CA LEU A 46 13.82 -18.14 6.67
C LEU A 46 12.79 -19.30 6.73
N GLY A 47 11.78 -19.32 5.85
CA GLY A 47 10.75 -20.35 5.83
C GLY A 47 9.72 -20.25 6.97
N ILE A 48 9.73 -19.16 7.75
CA ILE A 48 8.76 -18.92 8.83
C ILE A 48 7.44 -18.43 8.25
N PHE A 49 7.50 -17.58 7.23
CA PHE A 49 6.33 -17.07 6.49
C PHE A 49 6.28 -17.73 5.11
N ILE A 50 5.33 -18.65 4.95
CA ILE A 50 5.25 -19.51 3.76
C ILE A 50 4.44 -18.83 2.67
N VAL A 51 5.13 -18.12 1.79
CA VAL A 51 4.60 -17.52 0.55
C VAL A 51 5.64 -17.76 -0.53
N ASP A 52 5.20 -17.89 -1.79
CA ASP A 52 6.13 -18.01 -2.92
C ASP A 52 7.17 -16.89 -2.92
N GLN A 53 8.45 -17.28 -2.97
CA GLN A 53 9.56 -16.32 -2.89
C GLN A 53 9.63 -15.40 -4.11
N GLY A 54 9.19 -15.86 -5.27
CA GLY A 54 9.13 -15.05 -6.49
C GLY A 54 8.11 -13.92 -6.34
N LEU A 55 6.94 -14.23 -5.79
CA LEU A 55 5.89 -13.25 -5.50
C LEU A 55 6.33 -12.24 -4.45
N MET A 56 6.97 -12.72 -3.39
CA MET A 56 7.46 -11.87 -2.31
C MET A 56 8.50 -10.86 -2.80
N ARG A 57 9.46 -11.32 -3.61
CA ARG A 57 10.47 -10.46 -4.23
C ARG A 57 9.85 -9.52 -5.28
N GLY A 58 8.93 -10.04 -6.10
CA GLY A 58 8.19 -9.28 -7.11
C GLY A 58 7.35 -8.15 -6.53
N GLY A 59 6.86 -8.29 -5.29
CA GLY A 59 6.18 -7.23 -4.55
C GLY A 59 7.13 -6.26 -3.86
N PHE A 60 8.17 -6.80 -3.20
CA PHE A 60 9.07 -5.98 -2.38
C PHE A 60 9.96 -5.05 -3.21
N LEU A 61 10.59 -5.55 -4.28
CA LEU A 61 11.53 -4.76 -5.06
C LEU A 61 10.91 -3.48 -5.66
N PRO A 62 9.78 -3.53 -6.39
CA PRO A 62 9.16 -2.32 -6.91
C PRO A 62 8.64 -1.41 -5.78
N SER A 63 8.15 -1.97 -4.68
CA SER A 63 7.73 -1.19 -3.51
C SER A 63 8.89 -0.42 -2.89
N ALA A 64 10.07 -1.05 -2.79
CA ALA A 64 11.28 -0.41 -2.29
C ALA A 64 11.77 0.71 -3.22
N VAL A 65 11.70 0.50 -4.53
CA VAL A 65 12.04 1.55 -5.52
C VAL A 65 11.13 2.76 -5.38
N ILE A 66 9.81 2.54 -5.30
CA ILE A 66 8.83 3.63 -5.11
C ILE A 66 9.11 4.38 -3.80
N TYR A 67 9.34 3.66 -2.71
CA TYR A 67 9.67 4.27 -1.42
C TYR A 67 10.93 5.14 -1.51
N ILE A 68 12.00 4.64 -2.14
CA ILE A 68 13.25 5.39 -2.32
C ILE A 68 13.00 6.66 -3.14
N ILE A 69 12.24 6.58 -4.23
CA ILE A 69 11.87 7.75 -5.04
C ILE A 69 11.13 8.78 -4.19
N VAL A 70 10.10 8.36 -3.46
CA VAL A 70 9.31 9.24 -2.58
C VAL A 70 10.21 9.88 -1.52
N TYR A 71 11.06 9.09 -0.88
CA TYR A 71 12.00 9.56 0.14
C TYR A 71 13.00 10.58 -0.41
N LEU A 72 13.59 10.34 -1.57
CA LEU A 72 14.55 11.24 -2.20
C LEU A 72 13.89 12.55 -2.65
N VAL A 73 12.67 12.49 -3.19
CA VAL A 73 11.92 13.68 -3.59
C VAL A 73 11.56 14.52 -2.36
N THR A 74 11.08 13.89 -1.29
CA THR A 74 10.72 14.60 -0.05
C THR A 74 11.92 15.20 0.67
N ARG A 75 13.15 14.70 0.40
CA ARG A 75 14.38 15.33 0.88
C ARG A 75 14.79 16.57 0.09
N LYS A 76 14.44 16.64 -1.20
CA LYS A 76 14.78 17.77 -2.08
C LYS A 76 13.72 18.87 -2.08
N VAL A 77 12.48 18.53 -1.86
CA VAL A 77 11.34 19.47 -1.81
C VAL A 77 11.01 19.75 -0.35
N SER A 78 10.65 21.00 -0.05
CA SER A 78 10.21 21.35 1.32
C SER A 78 8.97 20.55 1.71
N LEU A 79 9.01 19.90 2.88
CA LEU A 79 7.86 19.20 3.43
C LEU A 79 6.68 20.11 3.78
N SER A 80 6.87 21.44 3.76
CA SER A 80 5.81 22.44 3.91
C SER A 80 5.00 22.63 2.63
N ASP A 81 5.48 22.14 1.45
CA ASP A 81 4.75 22.31 0.20
C ASP A 81 3.47 21.46 0.20
N THR A 82 2.36 22.11 -0.06
CA THR A 82 1.02 21.51 -0.14
C THR A 82 0.92 20.37 -1.18
N ARG A 83 1.82 20.33 -2.17
CA ARG A 83 1.84 19.28 -3.20
C ARG A 83 2.46 17.98 -2.69
N VAL A 84 3.37 18.08 -1.73
CA VAL A 84 4.11 16.92 -1.18
C VAL A 84 3.17 15.88 -0.58
N LYS A 85 2.10 16.29 0.12
CA LYS A 85 1.11 15.35 0.68
C LYS A 85 0.47 14.45 -0.36
N TYR A 86 0.09 14.99 -1.53
CA TYR A 86 -0.49 14.20 -2.61
C TYR A 86 0.52 13.21 -3.19
N PHE A 87 1.76 13.65 -3.36
CA PHE A 87 2.82 12.81 -3.87
C PHE A 87 3.14 11.65 -2.91
N VAL A 88 3.28 11.94 -1.61
CA VAL A 88 3.54 10.93 -0.58
C VAL A 88 2.39 9.93 -0.47
N LEU A 89 1.14 10.42 -0.41
CA LEU A 89 -0.05 9.56 -0.34
C LEU A 89 -0.19 8.68 -1.59
N SER A 90 0.11 9.21 -2.79
CA SER A 90 0.13 8.41 -4.03
C SER A 90 1.17 7.30 -3.96
N GLY A 91 2.38 7.60 -3.49
CA GLY A 91 3.43 6.60 -3.32
C GLY A 91 3.04 5.48 -2.35
N ILE A 92 2.42 5.85 -1.24
CA ILE A 92 1.91 4.89 -0.24
C ILE A 92 0.83 3.99 -0.85
N ILE A 93 -0.17 4.57 -1.52
CA ILE A 93 -1.27 3.81 -2.14
C ILE A 93 -0.71 2.89 -3.23
N LEU A 94 0.25 3.34 -4.03
CA LEU A 94 0.89 2.52 -5.05
C LEU A 94 1.63 1.33 -4.45
N VAL A 95 2.38 1.53 -3.37
CA VAL A 95 3.04 0.43 -2.63
C VAL A 95 2.00 -0.55 -2.08
N TYR A 96 0.92 -0.07 -1.47
CA TYR A 96 -0.14 -0.95 -0.97
C TYR A 96 -0.89 -1.67 -2.09
N THR A 97 -1.01 -1.06 -3.28
CA THR A 97 -1.54 -1.73 -4.47
C THR A 97 -0.66 -2.92 -4.86
N ILE A 98 0.66 -2.73 -4.91
CA ILE A 98 1.62 -3.79 -5.24
C ILE A 98 1.56 -4.91 -4.19
N ILE A 99 1.57 -4.55 -2.90
CA ILE A 99 1.42 -5.51 -1.81
C ILE A 99 0.08 -6.26 -1.92
N GLY A 100 -1.00 -5.55 -2.23
CA GLY A 100 -2.32 -6.14 -2.41
C GLY A 100 -2.39 -7.12 -3.58
N VAL A 101 -1.73 -6.82 -4.70
CA VAL A 101 -1.65 -7.74 -5.85
C VAL A 101 -0.82 -8.98 -5.51
N THR A 102 0.25 -8.87 -4.74
CA THR A 102 1.18 -9.97 -4.45
C THR A 102 0.77 -10.81 -3.23
N LEU A 103 0.28 -10.20 -2.17
CA LEU A 103 -0.12 -10.88 -0.93
C LEU A 103 -1.65 -11.02 -0.79
N THR A 104 -2.39 -10.53 -1.78
CA THR A 104 -3.86 -10.61 -1.94
C THR A 104 -4.63 -10.35 -0.63
N TYR A 105 -5.19 -11.37 -0.05
CA TYR A 105 -6.14 -11.26 1.07
C TYR A 105 -5.54 -10.73 2.36
N HIS A 106 -4.33 -11.15 2.69
CA HIS A 106 -3.65 -10.72 3.91
C HIS A 106 -3.37 -9.23 3.92
N ALA A 107 -3.36 -8.61 2.72
CA ALA A 107 -3.08 -7.20 2.54
C ALA A 107 -4.34 -6.31 2.44
N VAL A 108 -5.56 -6.88 2.41
CA VAL A 108 -6.82 -6.10 2.27
C VAL A 108 -6.95 -5.05 3.39
N LEU A 109 -6.59 -5.41 4.61
CA LEU A 109 -6.62 -4.46 5.74
C LEU A 109 -5.68 -3.27 5.57
N LEU A 110 -4.60 -3.41 4.77
CA LEU A 110 -3.69 -2.31 4.48
C LEU A 110 -4.36 -1.22 3.65
N SER A 111 -5.43 -1.51 2.90
CA SER A 111 -6.19 -0.53 2.12
C SER A 111 -6.86 0.53 2.99
N VAL A 112 -7.03 0.29 4.27
CA VAL A 112 -7.59 1.25 5.25
C VAL A 112 -6.55 2.29 5.68
N LEU A 113 -5.25 1.94 5.68
CA LEU A 113 -4.19 2.82 6.16
C LEU A 113 -4.09 4.16 5.41
N PRO A 114 -4.24 4.25 4.07
CA PRO A 114 -4.24 5.52 3.36
C PRO A 114 -5.32 6.49 3.86
N PHE A 115 -6.50 5.99 4.27
CA PHE A 115 -7.55 6.82 4.84
C PHE A 115 -7.14 7.37 6.20
N LEU A 116 -6.51 6.55 7.05
CA LEU A 116 -6.00 7.00 8.35
C LEU A 116 -4.93 8.10 8.16
N TYR A 117 -4.05 7.95 7.17
CA TYR A 117 -3.07 9.00 6.85
C TYR A 117 -3.73 10.26 6.30
N ALA A 118 -4.79 10.14 5.50
CA ALA A 118 -5.52 11.29 4.98
C ALA A 118 -6.21 12.12 6.09
N THR A 119 -6.65 11.48 7.17
CA THR A 119 -7.28 12.20 8.31
C THR A 119 -6.32 13.15 9.01
N ILE A 120 -5.01 12.87 8.99
CA ILE A 120 -3.98 13.72 9.62
C ILE A 120 -3.99 15.12 9.01
N TYR A 121 -4.29 15.23 7.70
CA TYR A 121 -4.33 16.51 7.00
C TYR A 121 -5.61 17.31 7.26
N SER A 122 -6.65 16.71 7.87
CA SER A 122 -7.95 17.34 8.19
C SER A 122 -8.55 18.10 6.99
N SER A 123 -8.38 17.60 5.77
CA SER A 123 -8.78 18.24 4.53
C SER A 123 -9.71 17.36 3.70
N LYS A 124 -10.92 17.86 3.40
CA LYS A 124 -11.88 17.17 2.52
C LYS A 124 -11.31 16.86 1.13
N ARG A 125 -10.45 17.75 0.59
CA ARG A 125 -9.82 17.53 -0.73
C ARG A 125 -8.85 16.36 -0.69
N VAL A 126 -8.04 16.25 0.35
CA VAL A 126 -7.11 15.15 0.54
C VAL A 126 -7.88 13.83 0.73
N MET A 127 -8.93 13.85 1.53
CA MET A 127 -9.77 12.67 1.77
C MET A 127 -10.42 12.17 0.47
N ASN A 128 -11.02 13.06 -0.33
CA ASN A 128 -11.62 12.68 -1.62
C ASN A 128 -10.57 12.15 -2.60
N TYR A 129 -9.38 12.76 -2.63
CA TYR A 129 -8.27 12.30 -3.46
C TYR A 129 -7.86 10.87 -3.10
N VAL A 130 -7.63 10.60 -1.82
CA VAL A 130 -7.28 9.27 -1.32
C VAL A 130 -8.39 8.26 -1.59
N TYR A 131 -9.66 8.65 -1.41
CA TYR A 131 -10.80 7.79 -1.69
C TYR A 131 -10.83 7.32 -3.15
N ILE A 132 -10.73 8.25 -4.09
CA ILE A 132 -10.73 7.92 -5.53
C ILE A 132 -9.53 7.03 -5.87
N LEU A 133 -8.34 7.40 -5.39
CA LEU A 133 -7.13 6.65 -5.71
C LEU A 133 -7.13 5.24 -5.09
N THR A 134 -7.65 5.10 -3.87
CA THR A 134 -7.79 3.78 -3.21
C THR A 134 -8.86 2.94 -3.89
N ALA A 135 -9.97 3.54 -4.37
CA ALA A 135 -10.96 2.81 -5.14
C ALA A 135 -10.38 2.24 -6.44
N VAL A 136 -9.61 3.06 -7.18
CA VAL A 136 -8.88 2.60 -8.38
C VAL A 136 -7.87 1.50 -8.01
N SER A 137 -7.11 1.70 -6.94
CA SER A 137 -6.16 0.72 -6.41
C SER A 137 -6.84 -0.63 -6.13
N THR A 138 -8.00 -0.61 -5.48
CA THR A 138 -8.76 -1.84 -5.17
C THR A 138 -9.16 -2.58 -6.44
N VAL A 139 -9.61 -1.86 -7.47
CA VAL A 139 -9.90 -2.48 -8.79
C VAL A 139 -8.65 -3.13 -9.37
N VAL A 140 -7.51 -2.44 -9.32
CA VAL A 140 -6.22 -2.98 -9.80
C VAL A 140 -5.80 -4.21 -9.00
N VAL A 141 -5.98 -4.22 -7.68
CA VAL A 141 -5.67 -5.38 -6.82
C VAL A 141 -6.53 -6.59 -7.19
N VAL A 142 -7.84 -6.38 -7.36
CA VAL A 142 -8.78 -7.47 -7.71
C VAL A 142 -8.44 -8.05 -9.09
N TYR A 143 -8.32 -7.21 -10.10
CA TYR A 143 -8.01 -7.68 -11.46
C TYR A 143 -6.57 -8.21 -11.59
N GLY A 144 -5.60 -7.55 -10.95
CA GLY A 144 -4.21 -8.01 -10.93
C GLY A 144 -4.08 -9.38 -10.26
N GLY A 145 -4.73 -9.58 -9.11
CA GLY A 145 -4.79 -10.88 -8.44
C GLY A 145 -5.45 -11.95 -9.30
N TYR A 146 -6.51 -11.61 -10.02
CA TYR A 146 -7.21 -12.53 -10.93
C TYR A 146 -6.31 -13.01 -12.09
N TYR A 147 -5.68 -12.07 -12.81
CA TYR A 147 -4.88 -12.40 -13.99
C TYR A 147 -3.52 -12.99 -13.68
N LEU A 148 -2.87 -12.54 -12.64
CA LEU A 148 -1.57 -13.05 -12.22
C LEU A 148 -1.68 -14.38 -11.45
N GLY A 149 -2.89 -14.83 -11.16
CA GLY A 149 -3.12 -16.08 -10.46
C GLY A 149 -2.61 -16.11 -9.02
N LEU A 150 -2.49 -14.93 -8.40
CA LEU A 150 -2.03 -14.73 -7.01
C LEU A 150 -3.16 -14.89 -5.99
N CYS A 151 -4.38 -15.23 -6.44
CA CYS A 151 -5.49 -15.49 -5.56
C CYS A 151 -5.25 -16.73 -4.73
N ASP A 152 -5.26 -16.56 -3.43
CA ASP A 152 -5.26 -17.67 -2.49
C ASP A 152 -6.54 -18.50 -2.68
N ALA A 153 -6.42 -19.82 -2.71
CA ALA A 153 -7.54 -20.74 -2.86
C ALA A 153 -8.58 -20.62 -1.72
N ASN A 154 -8.15 -20.10 -0.59
CA ASN A 154 -9.02 -19.84 0.58
C ASN A 154 -9.97 -18.65 0.37
N MET A 155 -9.91 -17.97 -0.78
CA MET A 155 -10.71 -16.82 -1.10
C MET A 155 -11.69 -17.12 -2.21
N ALA A 156 -12.85 -16.52 -2.12
CA ALA A 156 -13.93 -16.61 -3.11
C ALA A 156 -13.55 -16.11 -4.54
N LEU A 157 -12.30 -15.68 -4.74
CA LEU A 157 -11.75 -15.17 -5.99
C LEU A 157 -10.80 -16.19 -6.64
N LEU A 158 -11.30 -17.40 -6.88
CA LEU A 158 -10.58 -18.39 -7.65
C LEU A 158 -10.53 -17.96 -9.13
N THR A 159 -9.34 -18.00 -9.75
CA THR A 159 -9.26 -17.85 -11.20
C THR A 159 -9.89 -19.06 -11.87
N SER A 160 -10.63 -18.84 -12.94
CA SER A 160 -11.32 -19.92 -13.67
C SER A 160 -10.37 -21.03 -14.16
N GLY A 161 -9.11 -20.72 -14.47
CA GLY A 161 -8.07 -21.69 -14.83
C GLY A 161 -7.63 -22.56 -13.67
N LYS A 162 -7.56 -22.01 -12.45
CA LYS A 162 -7.18 -22.76 -11.25
C LYS A 162 -8.33 -23.54 -10.64
N LEU A 163 -9.59 -23.16 -10.90
CA LEU A 163 -10.76 -23.93 -10.46
C LEU A 163 -10.75 -25.38 -10.96
N GLN A 164 -10.23 -25.62 -12.17
CA GLN A 164 -10.14 -26.97 -12.73
C GLN A 164 -9.12 -27.85 -12.02
N ASP A 165 -8.04 -27.26 -11.47
CA ASP A 165 -7.01 -27.97 -10.72
C ASP A 165 -7.53 -28.47 -9.36
N TYR A 166 -8.66 -27.93 -8.89
CA TYR A 166 -9.29 -28.29 -7.60
C TYR A 166 -10.46 -29.27 -7.75
N VAL A 167 -10.80 -29.68 -8.96
CA VAL A 167 -11.82 -30.68 -9.22
C VAL A 167 -11.16 -32.02 -9.41
N VAL A 168 -11.15 -32.87 -8.37
CA VAL A 168 -10.68 -34.25 -8.45
C VAL A 168 -11.90 -35.16 -8.51
N ASP A 169 -11.99 -35.99 -9.55
CA ASP A 169 -13.13 -36.91 -9.78
C ASP A 169 -14.52 -36.23 -9.79
N GLY A 170 -14.59 -35.00 -10.30
CA GLY A 170 -15.86 -34.26 -10.37
C GLY A 170 -16.30 -33.63 -9.02
N VAL A 171 -15.52 -33.76 -7.98
CA VAL A 171 -15.77 -33.16 -6.66
C VAL A 171 -14.83 -31.99 -6.43
N PHE A 172 -15.39 -30.83 -6.09
CA PHE A 172 -14.61 -29.64 -5.74
C PHE A 172 -13.99 -29.82 -4.34
N GLN A 173 -12.69 -30.00 -4.28
CA GLN A 173 -11.96 -30.13 -3.02
C GLN A 173 -11.35 -28.78 -2.65
N LEU A 174 -11.95 -28.11 -1.65
CA LEU A 174 -11.36 -26.96 -0.94
C LEU A 174 -10.31 -27.45 0.07
N THR A 175 -9.37 -28.24 -0.36
CA THR A 175 -8.19 -28.51 0.44
C THR A 175 -7.27 -27.31 0.38
N LEU A 176 -6.66 -26.95 1.51
CA LEU A 176 -5.57 -25.98 1.61
C LEU A 176 -4.49 -26.35 0.58
N ILE A 177 -4.60 -25.78 -0.61
CA ILE A 177 -3.63 -26.04 -1.66
C ILE A 177 -2.49 -25.08 -1.39
N ASN A 178 -1.44 -25.67 -0.87
CA ASN A 178 -0.17 -25.00 -0.80
C ASN A 178 0.27 -24.70 -2.26
N PRO A 179 0.48 -23.40 -2.63
CA PRO A 179 0.97 -23.08 -3.96
C PRO A 179 2.38 -23.63 -4.22
N ASN A 180 3.01 -24.20 -3.22
CA ASN A 180 4.30 -24.88 -3.33
C ASN A 180 4.11 -26.37 -3.15
N PRO A 181 4.04 -27.18 -4.26
CA PRO A 181 3.82 -28.62 -4.18
C PRO A 181 4.97 -29.38 -3.50
N GLU A 182 6.09 -28.72 -3.22
CA GLU A 182 7.23 -29.33 -2.53
C GLU A 182 7.10 -29.30 -0.99
N VAL A 183 6.04 -28.71 -0.44
CA VAL A 183 5.81 -28.53 1.00
C VAL A 183 4.53 -29.23 1.46
N SER A 184 3.96 -30.09 0.66
CA SER A 184 2.81 -30.95 1.02
C SER A 184 3.25 -32.30 1.58
#